data_71ef766312ca28fd0030b5e9ad7acddd
#
_entry.id   71ef766312ca28fd0030b5e9ad7acddd
#
_cell.length_a   1.000
_cell.length_b   1.000
_cell.length_c   1.000
_cell.angle_alpha   90.00
_cell.angle_beta   90.00
_cell.angle_gamma   90.00
#
_symmetry.space_group_name_H-M   'P 1'
#
loop_
_entity.id
_entity.type
_entity.pdbx_description
1 polymer ?
#
loop_
_entity_poly.entity_id
_entity_poly.type
_entity_poly.pdbx_seq_one_letter_code
_entity_poly.pdbx_strand_id
1 'polypeptide(L)'
;MYAGPGSGPLMAAAAAWDEVAAELGIAASGYHSVIAELTSGPWVGPASLSMVSAITPYVGWLSAVAAQAEETASQGRAAAAAFEAAFAMTVPPPVIAANR
;
A
#
# COMPACT_ATOMS: atom_id res chain seq x y z
N MET A 1 -20.33 -5.32 23.27
CA MET A 1 -20.11 -5.06 22.79
C MET A 1 -19.68 -5.22 21.90
N TYR A 2 -19.91 -5.35 21.43
CA TYR A 2 -19.48 -5.51 20.52
C TYR A 2 -18.88 -4.76 20.06
N ALA A 3 -19.12 -4.19 20.46
CA ALA A 3 -18.53 -3.33 19.72
C ALA A 3 -17.23 -3.55 19.42
N GLY A 4 -16.74 -4.25 20.00
CA GLY A 4 -15.51 -4.64 19.72
C GLY A 4 -14.81 -3.80 18.74
N PRO A 5 -13.68 -4.12 18.35
CA PRO A 5 -12.97 -3.31 17.40
C PRO A 5 -13.62 -3.31 16.03
N GLY A 6 -14.47 -4.27 15.77
CA GLY A 6 -15.15 -4.31 14.49
C GLY A 6 -14.20 -4.25 13.34
N SER A 7 -14.49 -3.38 12.37
CA SER A 7 -13.64 -3.21 11.20
C SER A 7 -12.56 -2.14 11.41
N GLY A 8 -12.58 -1.45 12.55
CA GLY A 8 -11.64 -0.38 12.81
C GLY A 8 -10.18 -0.78 12.68
N PRO A 9 -9.75 -1.84 13.36
CA PRO A 9 -8.35 -2.25 13.24
C PRO A 9 -7.95 -2.64 11.82
N LEU A 10 -8.88 -3.24 11.06
CA LEU A 10 -8.59 -3.58 9.66
C LEU A 10 -8.41 -2.33 8.82
N MET A 11 -9.24 -1.32 9.03
CA MET A 11 -9.12 -0.07 8.31
C MET A 11 -7.83 0.67 8.67
N ALA A 12 -7.48 0.64 9.96
CA ALA A 12 -6.25 1.27 10.40
C ALA A 12 -5.03 0.57 9.79
N ALA A 13 -5.07 -0.76 9.73
CA ALA A 13 -3.98 -1.51 9.12
C ALA A 13 -3.88 -1.20 7.63
N ALA A 14 -5.02 -1.10 6.95
CA ALA A 14 -5.03 -0.77 5.53
C ALA A 14 -4.43 0.62 5.29
N ALA A 15 -4.77 1.58 6.14
CA ALA A 15 -4.21 2.92 6.01
C ALA A 15 -2.71 2.92 6.22
N ALA A 16 -2.22 2.12 7.17
CA ALA A 16 -0.78 2.01 7.42
C ALA A 16 -0.07 1.41 6.21
N TRP A 17 -0.66 0.41 5.57
CA TRP A 17 -0.08 -0.18 4.38
C TRP A 17 -0.07 0.79 3.21
N ASP A 18 -1.13 1.61 3.06
CA ASP A 18 -1.14 2.65 2.05
C ASP A 18 -0.02 3.64 2.26
N GLU A 19 0.27 3.98 3.50
CA GLU A 19 1.33 4.91 3.81
C GLU A 19 2.69 4.33 3.45
N VAL A 20 2.90 3.05 3.77
CA VAL A 20 4.14 2.36 3.38
C VAL A 20 4.29 2.35 1.87
N ALA A 21 3.20 2.05 1.16
CA ALA A 21 3.22 2.02 -0.29
C ALA A 21 3.60 3.38 -0.86
N ALA A 22 3.05 4.45 -0.30
CA ALA A 22 3.35 5.81 -0.77
C ALA A 22 4.82 6.16 -0.55
N GLU A 23 5.36 5.80 0.61
CA GLU A 23 6.77 6.09 0.90
C GLU A 23 7.71 5.32 -0.01
N LEU A 24 7.40 4.05 -0.24
CA LEU A 24 8.21 3.24 -1.14
C LEU A 24 8.12 3.75 -2.58
N GLY A 25 6.94 4.20 -2.98
CA GLY A 25 6.76 4.79 -4.31
C GLY A 25 7.57 6.05 -4.50
N ILE A 26 7.63 6.90 -3.47
CA ILE A 26 8.43 8.11 -3.52
C ILE A 26 9.92 7.75 -3.64
N ALA A 27 10.36 6.75 -2.87
CA ALA A 27 11.75 6.32 -2.94
C ALA A 27 12.09 5.77 -4.33
N ALA A 28 11.21 4.94 -4.89
CA ALA A 28 11.42 4.39 -6.23
C ALA A 28 11.49 5.51 -7.27
N SER A 29 10.61 6.50 -7.16
CA SER A 29 10.59 7.64 -8.05
C SER A 29 11.89 8.43 -7.98
N GLY A 30 12.42 8.62 -6.76
CA GLY A 30 13.68 9.30 -6.57
C GLY A 30 14.84 8.59 -7.26
N TYR A 31 14.88 7.27 -7.15
CA TYR A 31 15.91 6.49 -7.81
C TYR A 31 15.76 6.52 -9.33
N HIS A 32 14.51 6.50 -9.83
CA HIS A 32 14.27 6.64 -11.27
C HIS A 32 14.83 7.96 -11.78
N SER A 33 14.67 9.04 -11.03
CA SER A 33 15.21 10.35 -11.40
C SER A 33 16.72 10.32 -11.44
N VAL A 34 17.36 9.67 -10.48
CA VAL A 34 18.82 9.54 -10.47
C VAL A 34 19.29 8.75 -11.69
N ILE A 35 18.59 7.66 -12.01
CA ILE A 35 18.94 6.85 -13.17
C ILE A 35 18.84 7.69 -14.45
N ALA A 36 17.74 8.45 -14.58
CA ALA A 36 17.57 9.31 -15.76
C ALA A 36 18.71 10.30 -15.89
N GLU A 37 19.11 10.90 -14.78
CA GLU A 37 20.21 11.84 -14.75
C GLU A 37 21.52 11.20 -15.15
N LEU A 38 21.79 10.02 -14.61
CA LEU A 38 23.03 9.30 -14.88
C LEU A 38 23.14 8.78 -16.31
N THR A 39 22.01 8.68 -17.01
CA THR A 39 21.99 8.15 -18.37
C THR A 39 21.78 9.20 -19.43
N SER A 40 21.66 10.49 -19.06
CA SER A 40 21.35 11.53 -20.03
C SER A 40 22.28 12.73 -19.97
N GLY A 41 23.19 12.78 -19.00
CA GLY A 41 24.07 13.93 -18.86
C GLY A 41 25.38 13.80 -19.60
N PRO A 42 26.16 14.88 -19.69
CA PRO A 42 27.47 14.80 -20.35
C PRO A 42 28.49 13.96 -19.59
N TRP A 43 28.15 13.60 -18.35
CA TRP A 43 29.02 12.75 -17.54
C TRP A 43 28.74 11.25 -17.74
N VAL A 44 27.88 10.90 -18.70
CA VAL A 44 27.60 9.50 -18.95
C VAL A 44 28.87 8.80 -19.41
N GLY A 45 29.21 7.71 -18.73
CA GLY A 45 30.40 6.94 -19.01
C GLY A 45 30.37 5.64 -18.25
N PRO A 46 31.46 4.86 -18.28
CA PRO A 46 31.45 3.54 -17.67
C PRO A 46 31.06 3.57 -16.19
N ALA A 47 31.52 4.56 -15.45
CA ALA A 47 31.24 4.63 -14.02
C ALA A 47 29.76 4.89 -13.76
N SER A 48 29.14 5.83 -14.48
CA SER A 48 27.74 6.13 -14.30
C SER A 48 26.86 4.97 -14.76
N LEU A 49 27.22 4.29 -15.82
CA LEU A 49 26.48 3.13 -16.30
C LEU A 49 26.60 1.97 -15.33
N SER A 50 27.76 1.81 -14.71
CA SER A 50 27.96 0.80 -13.69
C SER A 50 27.07 1.04 -12.49
N MET A 51 26.94 2.31 -12.11
CA MET A 51 26.09 2.72 -11.00
C MET A 51 24.62 2.44 -11.31
N VAL A 52 24.18 2.76 -12.53
CA VAL A 52 22.81 2.47 -12.97
C VAL A 52 22.55 0.98 -12.88
N SER A 53 23.50 0.18 -13.33
CA SER A 53 23.39 -1.27 -13.30
C SER A 53 23.22 -1.79 -11.88
N ALA A 54 23.89 -1.17 -10.91
CA ALA A 54 23.78 -1.57 -9.52
C ALA A 54 22.45 -1.13 -8.90
N ILE A 55 21.93 0.03 -9.30
CA ILE A 55 20.71 0.60 -8.70
C ILE A 55 19.46 -0.03 -9.29
N THR A 56 19.46 -0.37 -10.57
CA THR A 56 18.26 -0.81 -11.28
C THR A 56 17.53 -1.97 -10.62
N PRO A 57 18.19 -3.04 -10.19
CA PRO A 57 17.48 -4.13 -9.51
C PRO A 57 16.85 -3.69 -8.20
N TYR A 58 17.50 -2.76 -7.50
CA TYR A 58 16.98 -2.25 -6.24
C TYR A 58 15.70 -1.46 -6.46
N VAL A 59 15.67 -0.63 -7.50
CA VAL A 59 14.48 0.15 -7.85
C VAL A 59 13.34 -0.78 -8.24
N GLY A 60 13.64 -1.83 -8.98
CA GLY A 60 12.64 -2.84 -9.32
C GLY A 60 12.05 -3.48 -8.08
N TRP A 61 12.90 -3.78 -7.11
CA TRP A 61 12.45 -4.36 -5.86
C TRP A 61 11.57 -3.38 -5.08
N LEU A 62 11.97 -2.10 -5.01
CA LEU A 62 11.17 -1.09 -4.33
C LEU A 62 9.79 -0.96 -4.96
N SER A 63 9.73 -0.94 -6.29
CA SER A 63 8.45 -0.83 -6.99
C SER A 63 7.57 -2.04 -6.73
N ALA A 64 8.17 -3.22 -6.70
CA ALA A 64 7.41 -4.44 -6.45
C ALA A 64 6.87 -4.47 -5.03
N VAL A 65 7.67 -4.04 -4.06
CA VAL A 65 7.21 -4.00 -2.66
C VAL A 65 6.13 -2.95 -2.47
N ALA A 66 6.25 -1.81 -3.16
CA ALA A 66 5.21 -0.78 -3.11
C ALA A 66 3.88 -1.32 -3.64
N ALA A 67 3.91 -2.03 -4.76
CA ALA A 67 2.72 -2.63 -5.32
C ALA A 67 2.12 -3.68 -4.38
N GLN A 68 2.97 -4.47 -3.73
CA GLN A 68 2.52 -5.46 -2.76
C GLN A 68 1.86 -4.79 -1.56
N ALA A 69 2.41 -3.67 -1.11
CA ALA A 69 1.83 -2.92 0.02
C ALA A 69 0.46 -2.37 -0.36
N GLU A 70 0.32 -1.86 -1.59
CA GLU A 70 -0.97 -1.38 -2.08
C GLU A 70 -2.00 -2.49 -2.11
N GLU A 71 -1.61 -3.65 -2.56
CA GLU A 71 -2.51 -4.78 -2.62
C GLU A 71 -2.92 -5.23 -1.22
N THR A 72 -1.98 -5.25 -0.28
CA THR A 72 -2.27 -5.60 1.10
C THR A 72 -3.27 -4.61 1.70
N ALA A 73 -3.10 -3.32 1.40
CA ALA A 73 -4.04 -2.30 1.87
C ALA A 73 -5.44 -2.54 1.29
N SER A 74 -5.50 -2.86 0.01
CA SER A 74 -6.77 -3.14 -0.67
C SER A 74 -7.45 -4.34 -0.05
N GLN A 75 -6.70 -5.40 0.24
CA GLN A 75 -7.25 -6.59 0.88
C GLN A 75 -7.74 -6.30 2.28
N GLY A 76 -7.04 -5.43 3.01
CA GLY A 76 -7.48 -5.02 4.33
C GLY A 76 -8.81 -4.30 4.29
N ARG A 77 -8.99 -3.42 3.32
CA ARG A 77 -10.25 -2.69 3.15
C ARG A 77 -11.36 -3.65 2.73
N ALA A 78 -11.06 -4.61 1.87
CA ALA A 78 -12.04 -5.60 1.45
C ALA A 78 -12.48 -6.46 2.63
N ALA A 79 -11.52 -6.84 3.49
CA ALA A 79 -11.83 -7.62 4.68
C ALA A 79 -12.71 -6.82 5.64
N ALA A 80 -12.42 -5.51 5.78
CA ALA A 80 -13.22 -4.65 6.64
C ALA A 80 -14.65 -4.56 6.11
N ALA A 81 -14.81 -4.40 4.80
CA ALA A 81 -16.12 -4.32 4.19
C ALA A 81 -16.88 -5.62 4.37
N ALA A 82 -16.21 -6.76 4.22
CA ALA A 82 -16.83 -8.06 4.41
C ALA A 82 -17.28 -8.24 5.86
N PHE A 83 -16.45 -7.80 6.79
CA PHE A 83 -16.82 -7.88 8.21
C PHE A 83 -18.07 -7.02 8.49
N GLU A 84 -18.10 -5.82 7.95
CA GLU A 84 -19.23 -4.92 8.15
C GLU A 84 -20.50 -5.50 7.56
N ALA A 85 -20.41 -6.09 6.38
CA ALA A 85 -21.54 -6.71 5.73
C ALA A 85 -22.06 -7.89 6.55
N ALA A 86 -21.15 -8.72 7.04
CA ALA A 86 -21.53 -9.86 7.85
C ALA A 86 -22.17 -9.42 9.17
N PHE A 87 -21.61 -8.38 9.77
CA PHE A 87 -22.16 -7.86 11.02
C PHE A 87 -23.57 -7.33 10.81
N ALA A 88 -23.77 -6.58 9.73
CA ALA A 88 -25.08 -6.05 9.41
C ALA A 88 -26.11 -7.16 9.23
N MET A 89 -25.67 -8.28 8.64
CA MET A 89 -26.59 -9.39 8.40
C MET A 89 -26.90 -10.17 9.65
N THR A 90 -26.08 -10.07 10.67
CA THR A 90 -26.30 -10.81 11.91
C THR A 90 -27.01 -10.00 12.98
N VAL A 91 -27.22 -8.70 12.76
CA VAL A 91 -27.99 -7.89 13.70
C VAL A 91 -29.42 -8.39 13.70
N PRO A 92 -29.96 -8.77 14.87
CA PRO A 92 -31.29 -9.37 14.90
C PRO A 92 -32.36 -8.36 14.49
N PRO A 93 -33.33 -8.80 13.68
CA PRO A 93 -34.44 -7.93 13.32
C PRO A 93 -35.18 -7.33 14.51
N PRO A 94 -35.34 -8.03 15.64
CA PRO A 94 -36.02 -7.44 16.79
C PRO A 94 -35.37 -6.15 17.26
N VAL A 95 -34.06 -6.00 17.08
CA VAL A 95 -33.40 -4.76 17.47
C VAL A 95 -33.95 -3.60 16.66
N ILE A 96 -34.14 -3.82 15.37
CA ILE A 96 -34.73 -2.81 14.50
C ILE A 96 -36.17 -2.57 14.85
N ALA A 97 -36.92 -3.65 15.07
CA ALA A 97 -38.35 -3.53 15.43
C ALA A 97 -38.53 -2.77 16.73
N ALA A 98 -37.65 -2.99 17.69
CA ALA A 98 -37.74 -2.34 18.98
C ALA A 98 -37.56 -0.83 18.88
N ASN A 99 -36.94 -0.38 17.81
CA ASN A 99 -36.66 1.04 17.62
C ASN A 99 -37.80 1.80 16.97
N ARG A 100 -38.87 1.13 16.64
CA ARG A 100 -40.01 1.82 16.04
C ARG A 100 -40.77 2.63 17.04
#